data_278ad85b2a7ac199dc85561b51659974
#
_entry.id   278ad85b2a7ac199dc85561b51659974
#
_cell.length_a   1.000
_cell.length_b   1.000
_cell.length_c   1.000
_cell.angle_alpha   90.00
_cell.angle_beta   90.00
_cell.angle_gamma   90.00
#
_symmetry.space_group_name_H-M   'P 1'
#
loop_
_entity.id
_entity.type
_entity.pdbx_description
1 polymer ?
#
loop_
_entity_poly.entity_id
_entity_poly.type
_entity_poly.pdbx_seq_one_letter_code
_entity_poly.pdbx_strand_id
1 'polypeptide(L)'
;PDASDSASFDQVLELLHLGGRSLPHAVMMMIPEAWENNTTMDPARRAFCQYHASIMEPWDGPACVTFTDGTVVGAVLDRNGLRPGRWWRTIDDRIVLASETGVLDIPSAEVVAKGRLEPGKMFLVDTASGRIVSDDEIKGTLAAEQSYGEWLHAGLLDIKTLPARTPARPNHESVVRRQIAFGYTEEDLRVLLTPMAASGQEPLGSMGTDTPSAVLSQ
;
A
#
# COMPACT_ATOMS: atom_id res chain seq x y z
N PRO A 1 3.15 15.34 14.90
CA PRO A 1 3.65 15.89 13.64
C PRO A 1 5.07 15.40 13.28
N ASP A 2 5.86 14.84 14.18
CA ASP A 2 7.27 14.51 13.96
C ASP A 2 7.56 12.99 14.08
N ALA A 3 6.55 12.14 13.94
CA ALA A 3 6.73 10.69 13.94
C ALA A 3 7.34 10.23 12.60
N SER A 4 8.25 9.25 12.63
CA SER A 4 8.73 8.60 11.41
C SER A 4 7.61 7.78 10.76
N ASP A 5 7.72 7.49 9.46
CA ASP A 5 6.74 6.68 8.73
C ASP A 5 6.53 5.32 9.38
N SER A 6 7.62 4.67 9.85
CA SER A 6 7.53 3.40 10.56
C SER A 6 6.82 3.49 11.90
N ALA A 7 7.02 4.58 12.66
CA ALA A 7 6.29 4.82 13.89
C ALA A 7 4.80 5.08 13.65
N SER A 8 4.48 5.81 12.58
CA SER A 8 3.09 6.03 12.16
C SER A 8 2.41 4.73 11.73
N PHE A 9 3.15 3.87 11.01
CA PHE A 9 2.67 2.54 10.64
C PHE A 9 2.34 1.70 11.87
N ASP A 10 3.25 1.63 12.83
CA ASP A 10 3.09 0.86 14.07
C ASP A 10 1.86 1.32 14.87
N GLN A 11 1.69 2.64 15.03
CA GLN A 11 0.53 3.23 15.70
C GLN A 11 -0.81 2.89 15.00
N VAL A 12 -0.84 2.91 13.68
CA VAL A 12 -2.05 2.56 12.92
C VAL A 12 -2.35 1.06 13.02
N LEU A 13 -1.30 0.22 12.96
CA LEU A 13 -1.46 -1.22 13.14
C LEU A 13 -2.04 -1.55 14.52
N GLU A 14 -1.49 -0.94 15.57
CA GLU A 14 -1.99 -1.09 16.94
C GLU A 14 -3.45 -0.62 17.05
N LEU A 15 -3.78 0.54 16.49
CA LEU A 15 -5.14 1.07 16.49
C LEU A 15 -6.14 0.12 15.83
N LEU A 16 -5.78 -0.44 14.67
CA LEU A 16 -6.61 -1.39 13.94
C LEU A 16 -6.80 -2.69 14.74
N HIS A 17 -5.74 -3.15 15.40
CA HIS A 17 -5.78 -4.35 16.23
C HIS A 17 -6.64 -4.13 17.50
N LEU A 18 -6.45 -3.04 18.21
CA LEU A 18 -7.29 -2.64 19.35
C LEU A 18 -8.75 -2.40 18.95
N GLY A 19 -9.00 -2.02 17.70
CA GLY A 19 -10.33 -1.92 17.10
C GLY A 19 -10.97 -3.27 16.76
N GLY A 20 -10.34 -4.38 17.14
CA GLY A 20 -10.89 -5.74 17.03
C GLY A 20 -10.50 -6.51 15.76
N ARG A 21 -9.57 -6.01 14.96
CA ARG A 21 -9.04 -6.76 13.81
C ARG A 21 -7.90 -7.68 14.24
N SER A 22 -7.82 -8.86 13.64
CA SER A 22 -6.62 -9.68 13.78
C SER A 22 -5.41 -8.97 13.14
N LEU A 23 -4.19 -9.26 13.63
CA LEU A 23 -3.00 -8.67 13.03
C LEU A 23 -2.86 -8.98 11.53
N PRO A 24 -3.08 -10.23 11.05
CA PRO A 24 -3.08 -10.49 9.62
C PRO A 24 -4.10 -9.65 8.84
N HIS A 25 -5.29 -9.42 9.38
CA HIS A 25 -6.30 -8.55 8.77
C HIS A 25 -5.82 -7.10 8.68
N ALA A 26 -5.35 -6.54 9.79
CA ALA A 26 -4.85 -5.17 9.85
C ALA A 26 -3.67 -4.95 8.89
N VAL A 27 -2.72 -5.90 8.87
CA VAL A 27 -1.57 -5.85 7.96
C VAL A 27 -2.01 -5.93 6.49
N MET A 28 -2.99 -6.77 6.13
CA MET A 28 -3.52 -6.81 4.75
C MET A 28 -4.25 -5.53 4.35
N MET A 29 -4.86 -4.81 5.28
CA MET A 29 -5.42 -3.48 5.00
C MET A 29 -4.32 -2.47 4.70
N MET A 30 -3.23 -2.51 5.46
CA MET A 30 -2.13 -1.54 5.37
C MET A 30 -1.18 -1.84 4.22
N ILE A 31 -0.90 -3.12 3.96
CA ILE A 31 0.01 -3.59 2.89
C ILE A 31 -0.74 -4.62 2.02
N PRO A 32 -1.70 -4.19 1.20
CA PRO A 32 -2.42 -5.10 0.32
C PRO A 32 -1.51 -5.61 -0.81
N GLU A 33 -1.83 -6.79 -1.32
CA GLU A 33 -1.27 -7.26 -2.59
C GLU A 33 -1.77 -6.40 -3.76
N ALA A 34 -1.10 -6.50 -4.93
CA ALA A 34 -1.52 -5.82 -6.15
C ALA A 34 -2.81 -6.45 -6.68
N TRP A 35 -3.95 -5.81 -6.44
CA TRP A 35 -5.29 -6.35 -6.73
C TRP A 35 -6.00 -5.68 -7.91
N GLU A 36 -5.77 -4.39 -8.15
CA GLU A 36 -6.57 -3.58 -9.09
C GLU A 36 -6.58 -4.15 -10.52
N ASN A 37 -5.41 -4.48 -11.05
CA ASN A 37 -5.24 -4.99 -12.41
C ASN A 37 -5.07 -6.52 -12.47
N ASN A 38 -5.25 -7.22 -11.36
CA ASN A 38 -5.14 -8.68 -11.31
C ASN A 38 -6.46 -9.32 -11.74
N THR A 39 -6.57 -9.71 -13.00
CA THR A 39 -7.79 -10.29 -13.57
C THR A 39 -8.05 -11.74 -13.13
N THR A 40 -7.07 -12.41 -12.56
CA THR A 40 -7.15 -13.81 -12.12
C THR A 40 -7.36 -13.95 -10.60
N MET A 41 -7.38 -12.83 -9.88
CA MET A 41 -7.61 -12.84 -8.43
C MET A 41 -9.03 -13.34 -8.09
N ASP A 42 -9.11 -14.13 -7.03
CA ASP A 42 -10.39 -14.57 -6.47
C ASP A 42 -11.31 -13.38 -6.18
N PRO A 43 -12.60 -13.44 -6.57
CA PRO A 43 -13.53 -12.32 -6.42
C PRO A 43 -13.73 -11.86 -4.96
N ALA A 44 -13.72 -12.78 -3.98
CA ALA A 44 -13.88 -12.42 -2.58
C ALA A 44 -12.64 -11.68 -2.05
N ARG A 45 -11.43 -12.13 -2.45
CA ARG A 45 -10.17 -11.41 -2.14
C ARG A 45 -10.15 -10.02 -2.76
N ARG A 46 -10.59 -9.90 -4.02
CA ARG A 46 -10.70 -8.60 -4.68
C ARG A 46 -11.66 -7.68 -3.93
N ALA A 47 -12.82 -8.19 -3.54
CA ALA A 47 -13.80 -7.43 -2.78
C ALA A 47 -13.25 -6.98 -1.42
N PHE A 48 -12.52 -7.85 -0.72
CA PHE A 48 -11.80 -7.51 0.51
C PHE A 48 -10.85 -6.33 0.29
N CYS A 49 -9.97 -6.41 -0.71
CA CYS A 49 -9.00 -5.35 -1.00
C CYS A 49 -9.69 -4.04 -1.38
N GLN A 50 -10.68 -4.09 -2.26
CA GLN A 50 -11.41 -2.92 -2.72
C GLN A 50 -12.19 -2.24 -1.58
N TYR A 51 -12.83 -3.01 -0.71
CA TYR A 51 -13.54 -2.49 0.45
C TYR A 51 -12.58 -1.75 1.39
N HIS A 52 -11.46 -2.36 1.74
CA HIS A 52 -10.49 -1.75 2.65
C HIS A 52 -9.77 -0.55 2.03
N ALA A 53 -9.51 -0.58 0.72
CA ALA A 53 -8.98 0.58 0.00
C ALA A 53 -9.94 1.79 -0.02
N SER A 54 -11.24 1.58 0.19
CA SER A 54 -12.19 2.69 0.34
C SER A 54 -12.24 3.28 1.76
N ILE A 55 -11.62 2.61 2.72
CA ILE A 55 -11.61 3.03 4.15
C ILE A 55 -10.30 3.71 4.51
N MET A 56 -9.19 3.21 3.99
CA MET A 56 -7.87 3.75 4.31
C MET A 56 -6.91 3.64 3.13
N GLU A 57 -5.98 4.56 3.07
CA GLU A 57 -4.89 4.55 2.11
C GLU A 57 -3.87 3.46 2.46
N PRO A 58 -3.46 2.62 1.50
CA PRO A 58 -2.45 1.60 1.75
C PRO A 58 -1.06 2.21 1.87
N TRP A 59 -0.15 1.48 2.53
CA TRP A 59 1.27 1.82 2.55
C TRP A 59 1.84 1.84 1.13
N ASP A 60 2.60 2.86 0.83
CA ASP A 60 3.43 2.93 -0.37
C ASP A 60 4.89 3.09 0.01
N GLY A 61 5.75 2.29 -0.61
CA GLY A 61 7.18 2.28 -0.37
C GLY A 61 7.75 0.92 0.07
N PRO A 62 9.10 0.76 0.04
CA PRO A 62 9.75 -0.48 0.41
C PRO A 62 9.56 -0.81 1.89
N ALA A 63 9.00 -1.98 2.19
CA ALA A 63 8.77 -2.44 3.55
C ALA A 63 9.04 -3.94 3.70
N CYS A 64 9.56 -4.32 4.85
CA CYS A 64 9.54 -5.67 5.38
C CYS A 64 9.07 -5.55 6.83
N VAL A 65 7.83 -5.90 7.07
CA VAL A 65 7.17 -5.73 8.37
C VAL A 65 7.04 -7.07 9.03
N THR A 66 7.48 -7.18 10.27
CA THR A 66 7.24 -8.33 11.14
C THR A 66 6.28 -7.92 12.25
N PHE A 67 5.39 -8.82 12.63
CA PHE A 67 4.38 -8.55 13.64
C PHE A 67 4.08 -9.78 14.50
N THR A 68 3.63 -9.57 15.73
CA THR A 68 3.21 -10.62 16.65
C THR A 68 2.24 -10.06 17.69
N ASP A 69 1.30 -10.89 18.11
CA ASP A 69 0.45 -10.67 19.28
C ASP A 69 0.71 -11.70 20.40
N GLY A 70 1.77 -12.49 20.27
CA GLY A 70 2.11 -13.58 21.18
C GLY A 70 1.50 -14.93 20.81
N THR A 71 0.49 -14.96 19.93
CA THR A 71 -0.16 -16.19 19.44
C THR A 71 0.20 -16.49 17.99
N VAL A 72 0.43 -15.45 17.21
CA VAL A 72 0.93 -15.55 15.85
C VAL A 72 2.19 -14.73 15.69
N VAL A 73 3.06 -15.16 14.78
CA VAL A 73 4.21 -14.39 14.30
C VAL A 73 4.12 -14.31 12.80
N GLY A 74 4.14 -13.11 12.26
CA GLY A 74 3.99 -12.90 10.83
C GLY A 74 5.01 -11.97 10.23
N ALA A 75 5.13 -12.04 8.91
CA ALA A 75 5.93 -11.12 8.13
C ALA A 75 5.32 -10.91 6.74
N VAL A 76 5.47 -9.69 6.22
CA VAL A 76 5.00 -9.32 4.89
C VAL A 76 5.99 -8.36 4.25
N LEU A 77 6.13 -8.47 2.94
CA LEU A 77 6.81 -7.46 2.12
C LEU A 77 5.78 -6.51 1.50
N ASP A 78 6.23 -5.33 1.14
CA ASP A 78 5.47 -4.44 0.26
C ASP A 78 5.12 -5.13 -1.07
N ARG A 79 4.16 -4.57 -1.81
CA ARG A 79 3.67 -5.14 -3.07
C ARG A 79 4.75 -5.36 -4.13
N ASN A 80 5.86 -4.63 -4.08
CA ASN A 80 7.00 -4.75 -5.00
C ASN A 80 8.11 -5.67 -4.44
N GLY A 81 8.11 -5.98 -3.14
CA GLY A 81 9.05 -6.87 -2.49
C GLY A 81 10.50 -6.43 -2.57
N LEU A 82 10.75 -5.13 -2.44
CA LEU A 82 12.09 -4.56 -2.58
C LEU A 82 13.01 -4.87 -1.39
N ARG A 83 12.45 -5.11 -0.21
CA ARG A 83 13.22 -5.50 0.96
C ARG A 83 13.46 -7.01 0.98
N PRO A 84 14.65 -7.48 1.36
CA PRO A 84 14.90 -8.89 1.50
C PRO A 84 14.24 -9.44 2.78
N GLY A 85 13.77 -10.69 2.71
CA GLY A 85 13.32 -11.45 3.85
C GLY A 85 13.52 -12.93 3.57
N ARG A 86 14.19 -13.64 4.47
CA ARG A 86 14.50 -15.07 4.37
C ARG A 86 14.06 -15.77 5.63
N TRP A 87 13.56 -16.98 5.49
CA TRP A 87 13.18 -17.79 6.64
C TRP A 87 13.69 -19.21 6.49
N TRP A 88 13.89 -19.89 7.62
CA TRP A 88 14.16 -21.31 7.69
C TRP A 88 13.58 -21.92 8.96
N ARG A 89 13.22 -23.19 8.85
CA ARG A 89 12.75 -24.02 9.94
C ARG A 89 13.79 -25.10 10.25
N THR A 90 14.05 -25.29 11.53
CA THR A 90 14.99 -26.30 12.03
C THR A 90 14.27 -27.57 12.47
N ILE A 91 15.06 -28.64 12.71
CA ILE A 91 14.56 -29.95 13.17
C ILE A 91 13.89 -29.90 14.55
N ASP A 92 14.24 -28.91 15.35
CA ASP A 92 13.64 -28.61 16.68
C ASP A 92 12.45 -27.62 16.57
N ASP A 93 11.87 -27.49 15.38
CA ASP A 93 10.73 -26.63 15.08
C ASP A 93 10.92 -25.13 15.37
N ARG A 94 12.16 -24.67 15.44
CA ARG A 94 12.47 -23.25 15.53
C ARG A 94 12.34 -22.63 14.13
N ILE A 95 11.68 -21.47 14.07
CA ILE A 95 11.60 -20.66 12.86
C ILE A 95 12.45 -19.40 13.05
N VAL A 96 13.31 -19.14 12.08
CA VAL A 96 14.13 -17.93 12.03
C VAL A 96 13.76 -17.17 10.77
N LEU A 97 13.47 -15.88 10.93
CA LEU A 97 13.24 -14.95 9.83
C LEU A 97 14.20 -13.77 9.98
N ALA A 98 14.89 -13.44 8.90
CA ALA A 98 15.84 -12.34 8.88
C ALA A 98 15.96 -11.75 7.46
N SER A 99 16.53 -10.55 7.36
CA SER A 99 16.81 -9.92 6.06
C SER A 99 17.82 -10.72 5.24
N GLU A 100 18.74 -11.43 5.91
CA GLU A 100 19.83 -12.17 5.27
C GLU A 100 20.12 -13.49 5.97
N THR A 101 20.89 -14.35 5.33
CA THR A 101 21.37 -15.60 5.91
C THR A 101 22.60 -15.34 6.77
N GLY A 102 22.79 -16.16 7.81
CA GLY A 102 23.98 -16.10 8.67
C GLY A 102 23.85 -15.17 9.88
N VAL A 103 22.65 -14.61 10.14
CA VAL A 103 22.37 -13.84 11.35
C VAL A 103 22.41 -14.69 12.63
N LEU A 104 22.16 -16.00 12.49
CA LEU A 104 22.37 -17.02 13.50
C LEU A 104 23.17 -18.15 12.87
N ASP A 105 24.10 -18.68 13.64
CA ASP A 105 24.89 -19.86 13.24
C ASP A 105 24.04 -21.12 13.45
N ILE A 106 23.36 -21.55 12.39
CA ILE A 106 22.53 -22.76 12.39
C ILE A 106 23.18 -23.76 11.45
N PRO A 107 23.58 -24.95 11.95
CA PRO A 107 24.14 -26.00 11.13
C PRO A 107 23.18 -26.38 9.98
N SER A 108 23.68 -26.47 8.77
CA SER A 108 22.85 -26.81 7.59
C SER A 108 22.10 -28.13 7.73
N ALA A 109 22.67 -29.07 8.50
CA ALA A 109 22.02 -30.36 8.78
C ALA A 109 20.76 -30.23 9.66
N GLU A 110 20.61 -29.13 10.40
CA GLU A 110 19.45 -28.87 11.25
C GLU A 110 18.33 -28.17 10.49
N VAL A 111 18.56 -27.68 9.28
CA VAL A 111 17.57 -26.95 8.48
C VAL A 111 16.71 -27.93 7.68
N VAL A 112 15.42 -28.03 8.01
CA VAL A 112 14.45 -28.90 7.34
C VAL A 112 13.66 -28.20 6.24
N ALA A 113 13.49 -26.87 6.34
CA ALA A 113 12.83 -26.05 5.32
C ALA A 113 13.40 -24.64 5.32
N LYS A 114 13.40 -24.02 4.16
CA LYS A 114 13.83 -22.62 4.00
C LYS A 114 13.13 -21.97 2.83
N GLY A 115 12.98 -20.64 2.88
CA GLY A 115 12.37 -19.88 1.80
C GLY A 115 12.71 -18.39 1.86
N ARG A 116 12.12 -17.67 0.94
CA ARG A 116 12.15 -16.19 0.92
C ARG A 116 10.72 -15.67 1.10
N LEU A 117 10.59 -14.50 1.68
CA LEU A 117 9.36 -13.75 1.59
C LEU A 117 9.14 -13.33 0.13
N GLU A 118 7.91 -13.39 -0.31
CA GLU A 118 7.52 -13.03 -1.67
C GLU A 118 6.67 -11.74 -1.65
N PRO A 119 6.75 -10.90 -2.70
CA PRO A 119 5.93 -9.71 -2.80
C PRO A 119 4.44 -10.02 -2.68
N GLY A 120 3.73 -9.23 -1.87
CA GLY A 120 2.29 -9.37 -1.70
C GLY A 120 1.84 -10.67 -1.01
N LYS A 121 2.76 -11.50 -0.49
CA LYS A 121 2.43 -12.71 0.27
C LYS A 121 2.80 -12.56 1.74
N MET A 122 1.93 -13.06 2.59
CA MET A 122 2.14 -13.09 4.02
C MET A 122 2.77 -14.42 4.44
N PHE A 123 3.82 -14.35 5.24
CA PHE A 123 4.34 -15.48 5.99
C PHE A 123 3.76 -15.42 7.40
N LEU A 124 3.13 -16.47 7.86
CA LEU A 124 2.50 -16.52 9.17
C LEU A 124 2.79 -17.84 9.86
N VAL A 125 3.14 -17.76 11.12
CA VAL A 125 3.32 -18.90 12.03
C VAL A 125 2.26 -18.79 13.11
N ASP A 126 1.42 -19.79 13.22
CA ASP A 126 0.53 -19.99 14.35
C ASP A 126 1.25 -20.80 15.42
N THR A 127 1.59 -20.15 16.53
CA THR A 127 2.36 -20.76 17.62
C THR A 127 1.53 -21.75 18.42
N ALA A 128 0.19 -21.59 18.46
CA ALA A 128 -0.68 -22.49 19.18
C ALA A 128 -0.83 -23.82 18.45
N SER A 129 -0.97 -23.81 17.14
CA SER A 129 -1.05 -25.02 16.31
C SER A 129 0.34 -25.55 15.86
N GLY A 130 1.39 -24.77 16.07
CA GLY A 130 2.76 -25.14 15.72
C GLY A 130 2.99 -25.27 14.20
N ARG A 131 2.32 -24.48 13.38
CA ARG A 131 2.40 -24.59 11.93
C ARG A 131 2.61 -23.25 11.22
N ILE A 132 3.21 -23.34 10.03
CA ILE A 132 3.22 -22.24 9.06
C ILE A 132 1.88 -22.27 8.33
N VAL A 133 1.15 -21.15 8.35
CA VAL A 133 -0.11 -20.96 7.65
C VAL A 133 0.17 -20.43 6.25
N SER A 134 -0.45 -21.00 5.22
CA SER A 134 -0.23 -20.55 3.85
C SER A 134 -0.91 -19.21 3.57
N ASP A 135 -0.32 -18.41 2.68
CA ASP A 135 -0.88 -17.13 2.25
C ASP A 135 -2.31 -17.28 1.71
N ASP A 136 -2.56 -18.33 0.92
CA ASP A 136 -3.88 -18.61 0.38
C ASP A 136 -4.93 -18.90 1.46
N GLU A 137 -4.54 -19.62 2.50
CA GLU A 137 -5.42 -19.91 3.64
C GLU A 137 -5.75 -18.63 4.42
N ILE A 138 -4.73 -17.81 4.72
CA ILE A 138 -4.91 -16.54 5.41
C ILE A 138 -5.86 -15.64 4.64
N LYS A 139 -5.56 -15.38 3.38
CA LYS A 139 -6.34 -14.47 2.53
C LYS A 139 -7.74 -14.99 2.26
N GLY A 140 -7.88 -16.30 2.05
CA GLY A 140 -9.18 -16.91 1.86
C GLY A 140 -10.07 -16.80 3.10
N THR A 141 -9.50 -17.03 4.29
CA THR A 141 -10.21 -16.87 5.56
C THR A 141 -10.66 -15.44 5.77
N LEU A 142 -9.74 -14.48 5.63
CA LEU A 142 -10.05 -13.05 5.83
C LEU A 142 -11.08 -12.53 4.81
N ALA A 143 -10.98 -12.94 3.55
CA ALA A 143 -11.93 -12.56 2.51
C ALA A 143 -13.34 -13.13 2.73
N ALA A 144 -13.45 -14.23 3.47
CA ALA A 144 -14.72 -14.88 3.82
C ALA A 144 -15.33 -14.41 5.15
N GLU A 145 -14.62 -13.60 5.95
CA GLU A 145 -15.11 -13.13 7.25
C GLU A 145 -16.37 -12.28 7.14
N GLN A 146 -16.52 -11.53 6.04
CA GLN A 146 -17.66 -10.62 5.84
C GLN A 146 -18.10 -10.60 4.38
N SER A 147 -19.32 -10.12 4.14
CA SER A 147 -19.89 -9.97 2.79
C SER A 147 -19.36 -8.69 2.09
N TYR A 148 -18.04 -8.54 1.96
CA TYR A 148 -17.42 -7.33 1.39
C TYR A 148 -17.95 -6.97 0.01
N GLY A 149 -18.21 -7.96 -0.84
CA GLY A 149 -18.78 -7.76 -2.17
C GLY A 149 -20.19 -7.17 -2.15
N GLU A 150 -21.04 -7.60 -1.22
CA GLU A 150 -22.37 -7.04 -1.04
C GLU A 150 -22.32 -5.60 -0.55
N TRP A 151 -21.42 -5.31 0.40
CA TRP A 151 -21.23 -3.95 0.91
C TRP A 151 -20.75 -2.98 -0.15
N LEU A 152 -19.81 -3.42 -0.99
CA LEU A 152 -19.35 -2.64 -2.15
C LEU A 152 -20.49 -2.39 -3.14
N HIS A 153 -21.26 -3.43 -3.47
CA HIS A 153 -22.37 -3.30 -4.40
C HIS A 153 -23.44 -2.32 -3.87
N ALA A 154 -23.70 -2.33 -2.58
CA ALA A 154 -24.71 -1.46 -1.97
C ALA A 154 -24.23 -0.02 -1.76
N GLY A 155 -22.94 0.20 -1.49
CA GLY A 155 -22.41 1.49 -1.03
C GLY A 155 -21.44 2.20 -1.96
N LEU A 156 -20.77 1.50 -2.87
CA LEU A 156 -19.77 2.10 -3.75
C LEU A 156 -20.43 2.71 -5.00
N LEU A 157 -20.25 4.01 -5.18
CA LEU A 157 -20.70 4.71 -6.38
C LEU A 157 -19.49 4.96 -7.30
N ASP A 158 -19.53 4.43 -8.50
CA ASP A 158 -18.53 4.73 -9.52
C ASP A 158 -18.83 6.12 -10.13
N ILE A 159 -17.84 7.00 -10.12
CA ILE A 159 -17.93 8.34 -10.71
C ILE A 159 -18.37 8.30 -12.18
N LYS A 160 -18.05 7.23 -12.90
CA LYS A 160 -18.45 7.04 -14.31
C LYS A 160 -19.95 6.78 -14.49
N THR A 161 -20.63 6.34 -13.43
CA THR A 161 -22.08 6.08 -13.45
C THR A 161 -22.91 7.28 -13.03
N LEU A 162 -22.27 8.35 -12.56
CA LEU A 162 -22.96 9.57 -12.17
C LEU A 162 -23.59 10.23 -13.41
N PRO A 163 -24.81 10.79 -13.27
CA PRO A 163 -25.46 11.47 -14.39
C PRO A 163 -24.62 12.66 -14.86
N ALA A 164 -24.49 12.77 -16.17
CA ALA A 164 -23.77 13.89 -16.78
C ALA A 164 -24.42 15.22 -16.37
N ARG A 165 -23.62 16.16 -15.93
CA ARG A 165 -24.03 17.50 -15.57
C ARG A 165 -23.48 18.49 -16.58
N THR A 166 -24.33 19.37 -17.06
CA THR A 166 -23.86 20.47 -17.94
C THR A 166 -22.97 21.40 -17.11
N PRO A 167 -21.68 21.54 -17.45
CA PRO A 167 -20.80 22.44 -16.71
C PRO A 167 -21.29 23.87 -16.81
N ALA A 168 -21.37 24.57 -15.68
CA ALA A 168 -21.58 26.01 -15.69
C ALA A 168 -20.37 26.68 -16.37
N ARG A 169 -20.62 27.41 -17.47
CA ARG A 169 -19.58 28.21 -18.13
C ARG A 169 -19.51 29.58 -17.47
N PRO A 170 -18.45 29.87 -16.69
CA PRO A 170 -18.26 31.22 -16.18
C PRO A 170 -18.01 32.19 -17.32
N ASN A 171 -18.44 33.44 -17.20
CA ASN A 171 -18.12 34.47 -18.20
C ASN A 171 -16.62 34.80 -18.17
N HIS A 172 -16.12 35.31 -19.28
CA HIS A 172 -14.71 35.61 -19.46
C HIS A 172 -14.17 36.61 -18.40
N GLU A 173 -14.92 37.67 -18.11
CA GLU A 173 -14.54 38.64 -17.10
C GLU A 173 -14.36 38.02 -15.71
N SER A 174 -15.27 37.11 -15.31
CA SER A 174 -15.18 36.38 -14.04
C SER A 174 -13.95 35.46 -14.01
N VAL A 175 -13.62 34.81 -15.12
CA VAL A 175 -12.42 33.96 -15.22
C VAL A 175 -11.16 34.78 -15.06
N VAL A 176 -11.01 35.85 -15.81
CA VAL A 176 -9.83 36.75 -15.75
C VAL A 176 -9.66 37.31 -14.34
N ARG A 177 -10.75 37.77 -13.70
CA ARG A 177 -10.70 38.29 -12.33
C ARG A 177 -10.21 37.24 -11.33
N ARG A 178 -10.65 35.99 -11.46
CA ARG A 178 -10.19 34.89 -10.60
C ARG A 178 -8.73 34.55 -10.86
N GLN A 179 -8.29 34.48 -12.10
CA GLN A 179 -6.90 34.26 -12.47
C GLN A 179 -5.98 35.31 -11.84
N ILE A 180 -6.34 36.56 -11.95
CA ILE A 180 -5.60 37.68 -11.30
C ILE A 180 -5.62 37.54 -9.78
N ALA A 181 -6.77 37.22 -9.18
CA ALA A 181 -6.91 37.08 -7.75
C ALA A 181 -6.06 35.92 -7.17
N PHE A 182 -5.88 34.84 -7.96
CA PHE A 182 -5.01 33.73 -7.59
C PHE A 182 -3.55 33.89 -8.05
N GLY A 183 -3.19 35.03 -8.62
CA GLY A 183 -1.82 35.33 -9.00
C GLY A 183 -1.31 34.67 -10.26
N TYR A 184 -2.20 34.10 -11.11
CA TYR A 184 -1.77 33.50 -12.36
C TYR A 184 -1.36 34.57 -13.37
N THR A 185 -0.16 34.39 -13.95
CA THR A 185 0.36 35.17 -15.07
C THR A 185 -0.11 34.59 -16.40
N GLU A 186 0.06 35.33 -17.50
CA GLU A 186 -0.20 34.80 -18.86
C GLU A 186 0.73 33.61 -19.18
N GLU A 187 1.94 33.62 -18.64
CA GLU A 187 2.88 32.51 -18.79
C GLU A 187 2.37 31.26 -18.10
N ASP A 188 1.90 31.37 -16.86
CA ASP A 188 1.31 30.24 -16.12
C ASP A 188 0.10 29.66 -16.84
N LEU A 189 -0.73 30.53 -17.43
CA LEU A 189 -1.89 30.08 -18.20
C LEU A 189 -1.48 29.28 -19.44
N ARG A 190 -0.43 29.71 -20.13
CA ARG A 190 0.05 29.08 -21.36
C ARG A 190 0.86 27.81 -21.07
N VAL A 191 1.75 27.86 -20.10
CA VAL A 191 2.74 26.80 -19.84
C VAL A 191 2.21 25.74 -18.88
N LEU A 192 1.37 26.12 -17.90
CA LEU A 192 0.86 25.23 -16.88
C LEU A 192 -0.60 24.84 -17.14
N LEU A 193 -1.52 25.79 -17.14
CA LEU A 193 -2.96 25.49 -17.15
C LEU A 193 -3.47 24.98 -18.49
N THR A 194 -2.97 25.53 -19.60
CA THR A 194 -3.43 25.11 -20.93
C THR A 194 -3.08 23.64 -21.23
N PRO A 195 -1.85 23.16 -21.02
CA PRO A 195 -1.53 21.74 -21.19
C PRO A 195 -2.36 20.82 -20.29
N MET A 196 -2.57 21.19 -19.02
CA MET A 196 -3.41 20.43 -18.10
C MET A 196 -4.85 20.33 -18.62
N ALA A 197 -5.42 21.45 -19.06
CA ALA A 197 -6.79 21.48 -19.56
C ALA A 197 -6.97 20.73 -20.90
N ALA A 198 -5.93 20.76 -21.76
CA ALA A 198 -5.99 20.15 -23.09
C ALA A 198 -5.71 18.64 -23.08
N SER A 199 -4.76 18.18 -22.26
CA SER A 199 -4.27 16.79 -22.29
C SER A 199 -4.57 15.99 -21.01
N GLY A 200 -5.00 16.66 -19.93
CA GLY A 200 -5.17 16.02 -18.62
C GLY A 200 -3.86 15.53 -17.97
N GLN A 201 -2.74 16.02 -18.48
CA GLN A 201 -1.40 15.65 -17.99
C GLN A 201 -0.84 16.75 -17.10
N GLU A 202 0.01 16.35 -16.17
CA GLU A 202 0.79 17.29 -15.38
C GLU A 202 1.74 18.10 -16.31
N PRO A 203 1.78 19.42 -16.19
CA PRO A 203 2.68 20.24 -16.98
C PRO A 203 4.10 20.05 -16.47
N LEU A 204 4.96 19.44 -17.26
CA LEU A 204 6.39 19.37 -17.01
C LEU A 204 7.04 20.66 -17.51
N GLY A 205 7.20 21.61 -16.62
CA GLY A 205 7.86 22.89 -16.91
C GLY A 205 9.13 23.07 -16.10
N SER A 206 9.98 24.01 -16.51
CA SER A 206 11.11 24.42 -15.69
C SER A 206 10.60 25.11 -14.41
N MET A 207 11.07 24.66 -13.27
CA MET A 207 10.77 25.26 -11.96
C MET A 207 11.55 26.54 -11.67
N GLY A 208 12.20 27.11 -12.67
CA GLY A 208 13.03 28.29 -12.55
C GLY A 208 14.19 28.29 -13.52
N THR A 209 15.25 29.00 -13.21
CA THR A 209 16.45 29.00 -14.04
C THR A 209 17.29 27.74 -13.81
N ASP A 210 17.65 27.09 -14.89
CA ASP A 210 18.58 25.93 -14.87
C ASP A 210 20.05 26.40 -14.82
N THR A 211 20.30 27.68 -14.58
CA THR A 211 21.66 28.21 -14.44
C THR A 211 22.31 27.55 -13.20
N PRO A 212 23.44 26.85 -13.40
CA PRO A 212 24.14 26.23 -12.27
C PRO A 212 24.49 27.24 -11.20
N SER A 213 24.26 26.92 -9.95
CA SER A 213 24.75 27.73 -8.84
C SER A 213 26.27 27.79 -8.88
N ALA A 214 26.86 28.96 -8.68
CA ALA A 214 28.30 29.14 -8.65
C ALA A 214 29.01 28.22 -7.63
N VAL A 215 28.30 27.82 -6.59
CA VAL A 215 28.77 26.85 -5.55
C VAL A 215 28.83 25.42 -6.09
N LEU A 216 27.95 25.07 -7.02
CA LEU A 216 27.85 23.72 -7.60
C LEU A 216 28.56 23.57 -8.94
N SER A 217 29.02 24.64 -9.53
CA SER A 217 29.68 24.66 -10.84
C SER A 217 31.23 24.67 -10.79
N GLN A 218 31.79 24.36 -9.61
CA GLN A 218 33.25 24.22 -9.47
C GLN A 218 33.68 22.77 -9.62
#